data_7dc583ba4578bd06ea8cb74fdf5f3e03
#
_entry.id   7dc583ba4578bd06ea8cb74fdf5f3e03
#
_cell.length_a   1.000
_cell.length_b   1.000
_cell.length_c   1.000
_cell.angle_alpha   90.00
_cell.angle_beta   90.00
_cell.angle_gamma   90.00
#
_symmetry.space_group_name_H-M   'P 1'
#
loop_
_entity.id
_entity.type
_entity.pdbx_description
1 polymer ?
#
loop_
_entity_poly.entity_id
_entity_poly.type
_entity_poly.pdbx_seq_one_letter_code
_entity_poly.pdbx_strand_id
1 'polypeptide(L)'
;MASPAYALEFERPLIQLEKKIDELKSLSSSGTDLSAEIGRLEKKAKRLQEEIFSDLTRWQVVQLSRHPARPYFLDYVSHLFTDFCELAGDRLFAEDPSIVGGFARLDGQPVLVMGHQKGRSTKENMLRNFGMPRPEGYRKARRLMELAARFNRPIFTFVDTPGAYPGIGAEERGQAEAIALNLEVMSRLRVPIISTVIGEGGSGGALAIG
;
A
#
# COMPACT_ATOMS: atom_id res chain seq x y z
N MET A 1 10.92 9.29 9.78
CA MET A 1 12.24 9.41 9.13
C MET A 1 12.52 8.11 8.40
N ALA A 2 12.90 8.19 7.11
CA ALA A 2 13.26 6.99 6.34
C ALA A 2 14.53 6.37 6.94
N SER A 3 14.52 5.05 7.14
CA SER A 3 15.71 4.33 7.61
C SER A 3 16.82 4.45 6.56
N PRO A 4 18.07 4.80 6.94
CA PRO A 4 19.20 4.92 6.01
C PRO A 4 19.44 3.67 5.16
N ALA A 5 18.92 2.52 5.58
CA ALA A 5 19.10 1.24 4.89
C ALA A 5 18.37 1.12 3.55
N TYR A 6 17.41 2.00 3.25
CA TYR A 6 16.56 1.91 2.07
C TYR A 6 16.55 3.18 1.21
N ALA A 7 17.52 4.09 1.42
CA ALA A 7 17.61 5.35 0.69
C ALA A 7 17.74 5.14 -0.82
N LEU A 8 16.82 5.71 -1.58
CA LEU A 8 16.94 5.79 -3.03
C LEU A 8 18.07 6.76 -3.42
N GLU A 9 18.68 6.56 -4.59
CA GLU A 9 19.84 7.34 -4.99
C GLU A 9 19.57 8.85 -5.02
N PHE A 10 18.40 9.24 -5.51
CA PHE A 10 17.98 10.64 -5.58
C PHE A 10 17.62 11.26 -4.21
N GLU A 11 17.39 10.45 -3.17
CA GLU A 11 17.14 10.90 -1.80
C GLU A 11 18.43 11.14 -0.99
N ARG A 12 19.57 10.60 -1.44
CA ARG A 12 20.83 10.67 -0.70
C ARG A 12 21.23 12.07 -0.25
N PRO A 13 21.13 13.14 -1.10
CA PRO A 13 21.48 14.49 -0.67
C PRO A 13 20.60 15.01 0.47
N LEU A 14 19.30 14.67 0.47
CA LEU A 14 18.37 15.03 1.53
C LEU A 14 18.71 14.30 2.83
N ILE A 15 18.92 12.99 2.77
CA ILE A 15 19.28 12.15 3.93
C ILE A 15 20.59 12.58 4.57
N GLN A 16 21.58 13.00 3.78
CA GLN A 16 22.85 13.53 4.31
C GLN A 16 22.63 14.84 5.07
N LEU A 17 21.73 15.69 4.55
CA LEU A 17 21.41 16.95 5.21
C LEU A 17 20.62 16.72 6.52
N GLU A 18 19.67 15.79 6.52
CA GLU A 18 18.91 15.40 7.71
C GLU A 18 19.82 14.81 8.79
N LYS A 19 20.76 13.94 8.44
CA LYS A 19 21.75 13.43 9.39
C LYS A 19 22.56 14.54 10.05
N LYS A 20 23.01 15.52 9.25
CA LYS A 20 23.74 16.68 9.79
C LYS A 20 22.87 17.50 10.74
N ILE A 21 21.60 17.65 10.46
CA ILE A 21 20.65 18.33 11.35
C ILE A 21 20.50 17.57 12.66
N ASP A 22 20.38 16.24 12.61
CA ASP A 22 20.24 15.40 13.79
C ASP A 22 21.51 15.42 14.65
N GLU A 23 22.70 15.42 14.04
CA GLU A 23 23.98 15.59 14.71
C GLU A 23 24.07 16.94 15.46
N LEU A 24 23.67 18.03 14.79
CA LEU A 24 23.66 19.36 15.40
C LEU A 24 22.62 19.46 16.53
N LYS A 25 21.44 18.85 16.39
CA LYS A 25 20.45 18.76 17.47
C LYS A 25 20.99 18.02 18.69
N SER A 26 21.71 16.94 18.50
CA SER A 26 22.35 16.20 19.59
C SER A 26 23.43 17.02 20.30
N LEU A 27 24.23 17.81 19.55
CA LEU A 27 25.24 18.71 20.10
C LEU A 27 24.59 19.91 20.82
N SER A 28 23.50 20.46 20.30
CA SER A 28 22.78 21.55 20.96
C SER A 28 22.19 21.14 22.30
N SER A 29 21.75 19.88 22.44
CA SER A 29 21.28 19.35 23.73
C SER A 29 22.37 19.23 24.80
N SER A 30 23.67 19.29 24.43
CA SER A 30 24.82 19.24 25.34
C SER A 30 25.34 20.62 25.74
N GLY A 31 24.63 21.72 25.43
CA GLY A 31 24.89 23.06 25.98
C GLY A 31 25.39 24.12 25.00
N THR A 32 25.45 23.82 23.70
CA THR A 32 25.83 24.80 22.66
C THR A 32 24.58 25.31 21.95
N ASP A 33 24.31 26.61 21.93
CA ASP A 33 23.18 27.18 21.19
C ASP A 33 23.46 27.15 19.67
N LEU A 34 22.88 26.18 18.99
CA LEU A 34 22.95 25.99 17.54
C LEU A 34 21.58 26.21 16.84
N SER A 35 20.62 26.77 17.56
CA SER A 35 19.22 26.90 17.09
C SER A 35 19.08 27.62 15.75
N ALA A 36 19.86 28.70 15.55
CA ALA A 36 19.82 29.46 14.30
C ALA A 36 20.37 28.68 13.09
N GLU A 37 21.43 27.89 13.30
CA GLU A 37 22.01 27.05 12.25
C GLU A 37 21.11 25.87 11.92
N ILE A 38 20.55 25.18 12.93
CA ILE A 38 19.57 24.12 12.78
C ILE A 38 18.37 24.63 11.95
N GLY A 39 17.77 25.78 12.33
CA GLY A 39 16.63 26.33 11.61
C GLY A 39 16.93 26.71 10.15
N ARG A 40 18.18 27.14 9.84
CA ARG A 40 18.63 27.39 8.47
C ARG A 40 18.74 26.09 7.67
N LEU A 41 19.30 25.04 8.27
CA LEU A 41 19.45 23.73 7.61
C LEU A 41 18.09 23.02 7.40
N GLU A 42 17.17 23.13 8.35
CA GLU A 42 15.80 22.60 8.20
C GLU A 42 15.05 23.27 7.04
N LYS A 43 15.18 24.59 6.90
CA LYS A 43 14.61 25.32 5.73
C LYS A 43 15.25 24.85 4.43
N LYS A 44 16.57 24.60 4.43
CA LYS A 44 17.28 24.07 3.25
C LYS A 44 16.82 22.64 2.93
N ALA A 45 16.65 21.77 3.94
CA ALA A 45 16.17 20.42 3.76
C ALA A 45 14.77 20.40 3.15
N LYS A 46 13.86 21.23 3.63
CA LYS A 46 12.52 21.35 3.09
C LYS A 46 12.51 21.78 1.62
N ARG A 47 13.30 22.80 1.25
CA ARG A 47 13.44 23.21 -0.16
C ARG A 47 14.02 22.11 -1.03
N LEU A 48 15.07 21.43 -0.58
CA LEU A 48 15.69 20.33 -1.31
C LEU A 48 14.70 19.19 -1.50
N GLN A 49 13.88 18.88 -0.49
CA GLN A 49 12.81 17.90 -0.59
C GLN A 49 11.80 18.30 -1.67
N GLU A 50 11.32 19.53 -1.65
CA GLU A 50 10.39 20.06 -2.65
C GLU A 50 10.99 19.99 -4.06
N GLU A 51 12.26 20.38 -4.25
CA GLU A 51 12.96 20.31 -5.52
C GLU A 51 13.09 18.87 -6.04
N ILE A 52 13.53 17.93 -5.20
CA ILE A 52 13.71 16.52 -5.58
C ILE A 52 12.37 15.89 -5.99
N PHE A 53 11.32 16.06 -5.16
CA PHE A 53 10.05 15.37 -5.37
C PHE A 53 9.12 16.03 -6.38
N SER A 54 9.37 17.30 -6.77
CA SER A 54 8.60 17.97 -7.82
C SER A 54 9.02 17.59 -9.25
N ASP A 55 10.24 17.06 -9.44
CA ASP A 55 10.80 16.77 -10.77
C ASP A 55 11.36 15.33 -10.88
N LEU A 56 10.61 14.37 -10.35
CA LEU A 56 10.98 12.95 -10.45
C LEU A 56 10.82 12.45 -11.89
N THR A 57 11.85 11.77 -12.40
CA THR A 57 11.72 10.99 -13.63
C THR A 57 10.72 9.85 -13.46
N ARG A 58 10.15 9.34 -14.55
CA ARG A 58 9.22 8.20 -14.52
C ARG A 58 9.80 6.97 -13.80
N TRP A 59 11.10 6.74 -13.98
CA TRP A 59 11.79 5.64 -13.30
C TRP A 59 11.91 5.87 -11.79
N GLN A 60 12.21 7.09 -11.36
CA GLN A 60 12.26 7.45 -9.95
C GLN A 60 10.88 7.32 -9.27
N VAL A 61 9.79 7.68 -9.98
CA VAL A 61 8.42 7.43 -9.50
C VAL A 61 8.18 5.93 -9.29
N VAL A 62 8.60 5.06 -10.22
CA VAL A 62 8.51 3.60 -10.06
C VAL A 62 9.33 3.11 -8.87
N GLN A 63 10.56 3.61 -8.70
CA GLN A 63 11.40 3.27 -7.54
C GLN A 63 10.73 3.70 -6.23
N LEU A 64 10.18 4.92 -6.18
CA LEU A 64 9.47 5.43 -5.02
C LEU A 64 8.21 4.61 -4.70
N SER A 65 7.44 4.19 -5.70
CA SER A 65 6.26 3.34 -5.51
C SER A 65 6.59 1.98 -4.87
N ARG A 66 7.82 1.50 -5.06
CA ARG A 66 8.36 0.23 -4.52
C ARG A 66 9.13 0.40 -3.21
N HIS A 67 9.21 1.62 -2.70
CA HIS A 67 10.03 1.88 -1.50
C HIS A 67 9.51 1.10 -0.29
N PRO A 68 10.36 0.28 0.40
CA PRO A 68 9.89 -0.63 1.45
C PRO A 68 9.39 0.05 2.73
N ALA A 69 9.72 1.33 2.92
CA ALA A 69 9.23 2.12 4.04
C ALA A 69 7.86 2.80 3.77
N ARG A 70 7.25 2.60 2.59
CA ARG A 70 5.90 3.11 2.34
C ARG A 70 4.89 2.44 3.25
N PRO A 71 3.81 3.14 3.62
CA PRO A 71 2.68 2.50 4.28
C PRO A 71 2.08 1.42 3.37
N TYR A 72 1.70 0.28 3.97
CA TYR A 72 0.95 -0.78 3.32
C TYR A 72 -0.52 -0.72 3.70
N PHE A 73 -1.36 -1.54 3.10
CA PHE A 73 -2.80 -1.51 3.29
C PHE A 73 -3.23 -1.50 4.77
N LEU A 74 -2.68 -2.39 5.59
CA LEU A 74 -3.04 -2.45 7.02
C LEU A 74 -2.61 -1.21 7.82
N ASP A 75 -1.58 -0.48 7.39
CA ASP A 75 -1.22 0.79 7.99
C ASP A 75 -2.32 1.84 7.72
N TYR A 76 -2.85 1.90 6.49
CA TYR A 76 -3.99 2.76 6.16
C TYR A 76 -5.25 2.35 6.93
N VAL A 77 -5.51 1.04 7.04
CA VAL A 77 -6.67 0.55 7.83
C VAL A 77 -6.59 1.06 9.27
N SER A 78 -5.43 0.94 9.92
CA SER A 78 -5.26 1.35 11.31
C SER A 78 -5.38 2.86 11.55
N HIS A 79 -5.14 3.69 10.52
CA HIS A 79 -5.15 5.15 10.66
C HIS A 79 -6.46 5.79 10.19
N LEU A 80 -7.15 5.20 9.22
CA LEU A 80 -8.31 5.81 8.57
C LEU A 80 -9.65 5.18 9.02
N PHE A 81 -9.63 3.93 9.50
CA PHE A 81 -10.85 3.19 9.77
C PHE A 81 -10.90 2.72 11.23
N THR A 82 -12.13 2.55 11.73
CA THR A 82 -12.40 1.93 13.03
C THR A 82 -13.17 0.62 12.84
N ASP A 83 -13.22 -0.22 13.88
CA ASP A 83 -13.99 -1.46 13.92
C ASP A 83 -13.73 -2.42 12.75
N PHE A 84 -12.48 -2.50 12.29
CA PHE A 84 -12.12 -3.39 11.18
C PHE A 84 -12.32 -4.85 11.57
N CYS A 85 -13.18 -5.53 10.82
CA CYS A 85 -13.46 -6.96 10.96
C CYS A 85 -13.04 -7.67 9.66
N GLU A 86 -11.92 -8.37 9.69
CA GLU A 86 -11.41 -9.12 8.53
C GLU A 86 -12.30 -10.32 8.19
N LEU A 87 -12.53 -10.56 6.91
CA LEU A 87 -13.31 -11.67 6.38
C LEU A 87 -12.46 -12.55 5.44
N ALA A 88 -11.75 -13.48 6.02
CA ALA A 88 -10.85 -14.38 5.33
C ALA A 88 -11.55 -15.44 4.45
N GLY A 89 -10.80 -16.02 3.52
CA GLY A 89 -11.15 -17.17 2.68
C GLY A 89 -12.04 -16.89 1.48
N ASP A 90 -11.81 -17.63 0.42
CA ASP A 90 -12.57 -17.52 -0.85
C ASP A 90 -13.87 -18.34 -0.86
N ARG A 91 -14.10 -19.21 0.14
CA ARG A 91 -15.21 -20.16 0.24
C ARG A 91 -15.21 -21.24 -0.84
N LEU A 92 -14.08 -21.46 -1.50
CA LEU A 92 -13.94 -22.46 -2.53
C LEU A 92 -12.70 -23.37 -2.31
N PHE A 93 -11.53 -22.77 -2.11
CA PHE A 93 -10.27 -23.51 -2.01
C PHE A 93 -9.46 -23.14 -0.76
N ALA A 94 -9.05 -21.88 -0.59
CA ALA A 94 -8.15 -21.46 0.48
C ALA A 94 -8.24 -19.98 0.83
N GLU A 95 -7.44 -19.58 1.81
CA GLU A 95 -7.12 -18.19 2.10
C GLU A 95 -5.90 -17.75 1.26
N ASP A 96 -5.92 -16.52 0.75
CA ASP A 96 -4.75 -15.84 0.23
C ASP A 96 -4.52 -14.53 1.00
N PRO A 97 -3.50 -14.48 1.86
CA PRO A 97 -3.22 -13.32 2.69
C PRO A 97 -2.58 -12.14 1.93
N SER A 98 -2.35 -12.24 0.62
CA SER A 98 -1.89 -11.12 -0.21
C SER A 98 -2.99 -10.10 -0.52
N ILE A 99 -4.27 -10.49 -0.41
CA ILE A 99 -5.40 -9.57 -0.33
C ILE A 99 -6.01 -9.69 1.07
N VAL A 100 -6.14 -8.58 1.75
CA VAL A 100 -6.84 -8.49 3.03
C VAL A 100 -8.09 -7.64 2.83
N GLY A 101 -9.21 -8.01 3.43
CA GLY A 101 -10.44 -7.25 3.30
C GLY A 101 -11.47 -7.59 4.36
N GLY A 102 -12.35 -6.64 4.61
CA GLY A 102 -13.38 -6.78 5.63
C GLY A 102 -14.23 -5.53 5.76
N PHE A 103 -15.19 -5.56 6.66
CA PHE A 103 -15.99 -4.38 7.00
C PHE A 103 -15.28 -3.55 8.06
N ALA A 104 -15.46 -2.23 7.94
CA ALA A 104 -14.93 -1.23 8.87
C ALA A 104 -15.88 -0.03 8.93
N ARG A 105 -15.50 0.98 9.71
CA ARG A 105 -16.18 2.28 9.70
C ARG A 105 -15.22 3.39 9.27
N LEU A 106 -15.70 4.23 8.35
CA LEU A 106 -15.07 5.50 7.99
C LEU A 106 -15.98 6.63 8.45
N ASP A 107 -15.53 7.45 9.37
CA ASP A 107 -16.35 8.51 10.01
C ASP A 107 -17.70 8.00 10.51
N GLY A 108 -17.69 6.83 11.15
CA GLY A 108 -18.88 6.17 11.69
C GLY A 108 -19.75 5.44 10.65
N GLN A 109 -19.50 5.62 9.34
CA GLN A 109 -20.26 4.94 8.28
C GLN A 109 -19.68 3.56 8.00
N PRO A 110 -20.52 2.50 7.96
CA PRO A 110 -20.05 1.15 7.62
C PRO A 110 -19.68 1.07 6.13
N VAL A 111 -18.46 0.59 5.86
CA VAL A 111 -17.89 0.43 4.54
C VAL A 111 -17.22 -0.93 4.39
N LEU A 112 -17.05 -1.39 3.15
CA LEU A 112 -16.11 -2.45 2.84
C LEU A 112 -14.75 -1.82 2.53
N VAL A 113 -13.69 -2.35 3.12
CA VAL A 113 -12.32 -1.96 2.80
C VAL A 113 -11.49 -3.20 2.48
N MET A 114 -10.74 -3.17 1.39
CA MET A 114 -9.83 -4.24 0.99
C MET A 114 -8.61 -3.70 0.27
N GLY A 115 -7.52 -4.47 0.26
CA GLY A 115 -6.32 -4.06 -0.46
C GLY A 115 -5.27 -5.14 -0.53
N HIS A 116 -4.27 -4.89 -1.38
CA HIS A 116 -3.07 -5.70 -1.45
C HIS A 116 -2.20 -5.44 -0.22
N GLN A 117 -1.75 -6.51 0.41
CA GLN A 117 -0.86 -6.45 1.57
C GLN A 117 0.48 -7.10 1.26
N LYS A 118 1.55 -6.34 1.38
CA LYS A 118 2.95 -6.82 1.34
C LYS A 118 3.46 -7.09 2.76
N GLY A 119 4.56 -7.81 2.88
CA GLY A 119 5.25 -8.01 4.14
C GLY A 119 6.41 -7.03 4.34
N ARG A 120 6.81 -6.80 5.59
CA ARG A 120 7.98 -5.98 5.94
C ARG A 120 9.24 -6.82 6.16
N SER A 121 9.09 -8.10 6.43
CA SER A 121 10.16 -9.09 6.56
C SER A 121 10.11 -10.11 5.42
N THR A 122 11.21 -10.84 5.19
CA THR A 122 11.24 -11.93 4.20
C THR A 122 10.16 -12.98 4.49
N LYS A 123 9.96 -13.35 5.77
CA LYS A 123 8.94 -14.30 6.17
C LYS A 123 7.52 -13.81 5.85
N GLU A 124 7.23 -12.56 6.15
CA GLU A 124 5.94 -11.94 5.82
C GLU A 124 5.73 -11.82 4.32
N ASN A 125 6.76 -11.43 3.58
CA ASN A 125 6.69 -11.36 2.11
C ASN A 125 6.38 -12.73 1.50
N MET A 126 7.00 -13.81 1.99
CA MET A 126 6.65 -15.17 1.56
C MET A 126 5.19 -15.53 1.89
N LEU A 127 4.73 -15.21 3.09
CA LEU A 127 3.33 -15.41 3.50
C LEU A 127 2.35 -14.64 2.61
N ARG A 128 2.68 -13.39 2.26
CA ARG A 128 1.87 -12.50 1.43
C ARG A 128 2.13 -12.65 -0.08
N ASN A 129 2.79 -13.73 -0.52
CA ASN A 129 3.17 -13.99 -1.92
C ASN A 129 3.85 -12.77 -2.58
N PHE A 130 4.64 -11.99 -1.82
CA PHE A 130 5.27 -10.73 -2.28
C PHE A 130 4.27 -9.69 -2.82
N GLY A 131 3.04 -9.71 -2.30
CA GLY A 131 1.96 -8.85 -2.78
C GLY A 131 1.35 -9.28 -4.11
N MET A 132 1.58 -10.51 -4.55
CA MET A 132 1.04 -11.10 -5.77
C MET A 132 -0.11 -12.06 -5.44
N PRO A 133 -1.38 -11.68 -5.65
CA PRO A 133 -2.50 -12.53 -5.30
C PRO A 133 -2.62 -13.76 -6.21
N ARG A 134 -3.02 -14.86 -5.59
CA ARG A 134 -3.48 -16.09 -6.25
C ARG A 134 -4.98 -16.00 -6.54
N PRO A 135 -5.57 -16.93 -7.29
CA PRO A 135 -7.01 -16.94 -7.59
C PRO A 135 -7.90 -16.82 -6.35
N GLU A 136 -7.46 -17.40 -5.23
CA GLU A 136 -8.17 -17.36 -3.96
C GLU A 136 -8.34 -15.94 -3.43
N GLY A 137 -7.31 -15.09 -3.58
CA GLY A 137 -7.36 -13.68 -3.19
C GLY A 137 -8.39 -12.90 -4.00
N TYR A 138 -8.42 -13.09 -5.32
CA TYR A 138 -9.38 -12.43 -6.20
C TYR A 138 -10.81 -12.93 -5.96
N ARG A 139 -11.00 -14.25 -5.77
CA ARG A 139 -12.32 -14.80 -5.43
C ARG A 139 -12.82 -14.27 -4.08
N LYS A 140 -11.94 -14.15 -3.09
CA LYS A 140 -12.26 -13.50 -1.81
C LYS A 140 -12.69 -12.05 -2.04
N ALA A 141 -11.93 -11.27 -2.81
CA ALA A 141 -12.28 -9.88 -3.13
C ALA A 141 -13.67 -9.78 -3.77
N ARG A 142 -13.98 -10.62 -4.78
CA ARG A 142 -15.31 -10.70 -5.40
C ARG A 142 -16.41 -10.97 -4.38
N ARG A 143 -16.24 -11.99 -3.56
CA ARG A 143 -17.19 -12.35 -2.51
C ARG A 143 -17.48 -11.18 -1.57
N LEU A 144 -16.44 -10.42 -1.20
CA LEU A 144 -16.58 -9.25 -0.33
C LEU A 144 -17.30 -8.10 -1.04
N MET A 145 -16.98 -7.84 -2.30
CA MET A 145 -17.64 -6.81 -3.12
C MET A 145 -19.14 -7.12 -3.29
N GLU A 146 -19.50 -8.36 -3.61
CA GLU A 146 -20.90 -8.80 -3.71
C GLU A 146 -21.63 -8.67 -2.37
N LEU A 147 -20.95 -8.97 -1.27
CA LEU A 147 -21.50 -8.81 0.08
C LEU A 147 -21.75 -7.34 0.41
N ALA A 148 -20.81 -6.45 0.09
CA ALA A 148 -20.96 -5.01 0.28
C ALA A 148 -22.13 -4.44 -0.52
N ALA A 149 -22.27 -4.85 -1.78
CA ALA A 149 -23.40 -4.46 -2.62
C ALA A 149 -24.75 -4.92 -2.05
N ARG A 150 -24.83 -6.16 -1.53
CA ARG A 150 -26.05 -6.69 -0.88
C ARG A 150 -26.49 -5.84 0.30
N PHE A 151 -25.55 -5.30 1.06
CA PHE A 151 -25.83 -4.43 2.21
C PHE A 151 -25.79 -2.94 1.87
N ASN A 152 -25.68 -2.60 0.58
CA ASN A 152 -25.60 -1.22 0.09
C ASN A 152 -24.48 -0.42 0.81
N ARG A 153 -23.26 -0.98 0.85
CA ARG A 153 -22.10 -0.36 1.49
C ARG A 153 -21.08 0.07 0.45
N PRO A 154 -20.52 1.30 0.57
CA PRO A 154 -19.41 1.74 -0.27
C PRO A 154 -18.21 0.82 -0.12
N ILE A 155 -17.41 0.72 -1.19
CA ILE A 155 -16.23 -0.12 -1.27
C ILE A 155 -15.00 0.78 -1.44
N PHE A 156 -14.01 0.57 -0.59
CA PHE A 156 -12.69 1.19 -0.70
C PHE A 156 -11.66 0.11 -1.03
N THR A 157 -10.93 0.30 -2.12
CA THR A 157 -9.85 -0.62 -2.52
C THR A 157 -8.50 0.09 -2.50
N PHE A 158 -7.47 -0.62 -2.03
CA PHE A 158 -6.10 -0.12 -1.96
C PHE A 158 -5.19 -1.01 -2.80
N VAL A 159 -4.63 -0.43 -3.86
CA VAL A 159 -3.82 -1.16 -4.84
C VAL A 159 -2.34 -0.99 -4.56
N ASP A 160 -1.65 -2.11 -4.31
CA ASP A 160 -0.19 -2.18 -4.19
C ASP A 160 0.31 -3.58 -4.53
N THR A 161 0.42 -3.88 -5.81
CA THR A 161 0.87 -5.18 -6.31
C THR A 161 1.76 -5.06 -7.53
N PRO A 162 2.83 -5.86 -7.64
CA PRO A 162 3.59 -5.98 -8.89
C PRO A 162 2.83 -6.76 -9.98
N GLY A 163 1.74 -7.46 -9.64
CA GLY A 163 0.93 -8.26 -10.54
C GLY A 163 0.28 -9.46 -9.87
N ALA A 164 -0.43 -10.27 -10.64
CA ALA A 164 -0.96 -11.55 -10.19
C ALA A 164 0.15 -12.58 -10.02
N TYR A 165 -0.03 -13.55 -9.12
CA TYR A 165 0.96 -14.62 -8.88
C TYR A 165 1.16 -15.50 -10.13
N PRO A 166 2.39 -15.63 -10.67
CA PRO A 166 2.64 -16.27 -11.96
C PRO A 166 2.95 -17.79 -11.85
N GLY A 167 2.50 -18.45 -10.80
CA GLY A 167 2.82 -19.87 -10.55
C GLY A 167 1.84 -20.82 -11.22
N ILE A 168 2.32 -22.02 -11.60
CA ILE A 168 1.53 -23.09 -12.23
C ILE A 168 0.24 -23.37 -11.43
N GLY A 169 0.33 -23.53 -10.11
CA GLY A 169 -0.84 -23.77 -9.28
C GLY A 169 -1.87 -22.63 -9.26
N ALA A 170 -1.49 -21.40 -9.60
CA ALA A 170 -2.45 -20.30 -9.79
C ALA A 170 -3.16 -20.44 -11.14
N GLU A 171 -2.44 -20.79 -12.20
CA GLU A 171 -3.03 -21.03 -13.53
C GLU A 171 -4.00 -22.23 -13.49
N GLU A 172 -3.62 -23.33 -12.85
CA GLU A 172 -4.47 -24.52 -12.67
C GLU A 172 -5.78 -24.21 -11.93
N ARG A 173 -5.78 -23.21 -11.03
CA ARG A 173 -6.96 -22.79 -10.27
C ARG A 173 -7.69 -21.57 -10.85
N GLY A 174 -7.39 -21.22 -12.10
CA GLY A 174 -8.12 -20.20 -12.86
C GLY A 174 -7.74 -18.78 -12.53
N GLN A 175 -6.45 -18.42 -12.56
CA GLN A 175 -5.94 -17.08 -12.29
C GLN A 175 -6.61 -16.02 -13.20
N ALA A 176 -6.61 -16.26 -14.52
CA ALA A 176 -7.18 -15.34 -15.49
C ALA A 176 -8.70 -15.20 -15.29
N GLU A 177 -9.41 -16.31 -15.04
CA GLU A 177 -10.86 -16.29 -14.77
C GLU A 177 -11.19 -15.48 -13.51
N ALA A 178 -10.46 -15.69 -12.42
CA ALA A 178 -10.71 -14.99 -11.17
C ALA A 178 -10.55 -13.46 -11.33
N ILE A 179 -9.55 -13.02 -12.11
CA ILE A 179 -9.35 -11.61 -12.45
C ILE A 179 -10.49 -11.08 -13.33
N ALA A 180 -10.82 -11.80 -14.41
CA ALA A 180 -11.85 -11.37 -15.35
C ALA A 180 -13.25 -11.24 -14.71
N LEU A 181 -13.60 -12.20 -13.84
CA LEU A 181 -14.88 -12.16 -13.10
C LEU A 181 -14.94 -10.98 -12.11
N ASN A 182 -13.81 -10.59 -11.52
CA ASN A 182 -13.78 -9.41 -10.67
C ASN A 182 -14.08 -8.14 -11.47
N LEU A 183 -13.48 -7.97 -12.65
CA LEU A 183 -13.76 -6.83 -13.55
C LEU A 183 -15.23 -6.79 -13.95
N GLU A 184 -15.80 -7.94 -14.33
CA GLU A 184 -17.22 -8.06 -14.67
C GLU A 184 -18.12 -7.68 -13.49
N VAL A 185 -17.85 -8.20 -12.29
CA VAL A 185 -18.63 -7.88 -11.09
C VAL A 185 -18.53 -6.40 -10.75
N MET A 186 -17.33 -5.84 -10.70
CA MET A 186 -17.11 -4.42 -10.38
C MET A 186 -17.89 -3.50 -11.33
N SER A 187 -17.97 -3.83 -12.63
CA SER A 187 -18.73 -3.04 -13.60
C SER A 187 -20.25 -3.04 -13.38
N ARG A 188 -20.78 -4.00 -12.62
CA ARG A 188 -22.23 -4.18 -12.38
C ARG A 188 -22.67 -3.77 -10.97
N LEU A 189 -21.72 -3.53 -10.05
CA LEU A 189 -22.04 -3.14 -8.69
C LEU A 189 -22.77 -1.79 -8.65
N ARG A 190 -23.82 -1.71 -7.83
CA ARG A 190 -24.62 -0.50 -7.65
C ARG A 190 -24.25 0.28 -6.38
N VAL A 191 -23.01 0.17 -5.95
CA VAL A 191 -22.45 0.90 -4.82
C VAL A 191 -21.19 1.63 -5.26
N PRO A 192 -20.84 2.77 -4.65
CA PRO A 192 -19.59 3.46 -4.98
C PRO A 192 -18.38 2.58 -4.71
N ILE A 193 -17.43 2.57 -5.65
CA ILE A 193 -16.11 1.96 -5.50
C ILE A 193 -15.08 3.08 -5.59
N ILE A 194 -14.30 3.26 -4.56
CA ILE A 194 -13.20 4.23 -4.50
C ILE A 194 -11.89 3.43 -4.46
N SER A 195 -11.17 3.47 -5.58
CA SER A 195 -9.88 2.78 -5.70
C SER A 195 -8.71 3.75 -5.51
N THR A 196 -7.77 3.39 -4.66
CA THR A 196 -6.58 4.19 -4.35
C THR A 196 -5.32 3.39 -4.60
N VAL A 197 -4.46 3.87 -5.52
CA VAL A 197 -3.14 3.28 -5.74
C VAL A 197 -2.18 3.82 -4.69
N ILE A 198 -1.70 2.95 -3.80
CA ILE A 198 -0.81 3.31 -2.70
C ILE A 198 0.66 2.92 -2.91
N GLY A 199 0.93 2.19 -3.98
CA GLY A 199 2.26 1.71 -4.34
C GLY A 199 2.32 1.34 -5.81
N GLU A 200 2.53 0.07 -6.12
CA GLU A 200 2.53 -0.45 -7.49
C GLU A 200 1.13 -0.80 -7.97
N GLY A 201 0.86 -0.53 -9.26
CA GLY A 201 -0.39 -0.91 -9.93
C GLY A 201 -0.13 -1.91 -11.06
N GLY A 202 0.37 -3.12 -10.76
CA GLY A 202 0.83 -4.08 -11.76
C GLY A 202 -0.30 -4.84 -12.46
N SER A 203 -0.51 -4.58 -13.76
CA SER A 203 -1.25 -5.42 -14.70
C SER A 203 -2.65 -5.87 -14.21
N GLY A 204 -3.11 -7.05 -14.65
CA GLY A 204 -4.39 -7.63 -14.24
C GLY A 204 -4.55 -7.83 -12.74
N GLY A 205 -3.43 -8.02 -12.02
CA GLY A 205 -3.44 -8.12 -10.56
C GLY A 205 -3.98 -6.87 -9.88
N ALA A 206 -3.60 -5.70 -10.36
CA ALA A 206 -4.11 -4.42 -9.88
C ALA A 206 -5.55 -4.19 -10.31
N LEU A 207 -5.86 -4.43 -11.59
CA LEU A 207 -7.19 -4.20 -12.18
C LEU A 207 -8.28 -5.03 -11.50
N ALA A 208 -7.95 -6.21 -10.98
CA ALA A 208 -8.94 -7.10 -10.36
C ALA A 208 -9.58 -6.56 -9.07
N ILE A 209 -9.05 -5.48 -8.51
CA ILE A 209 -9.66 -4.76 -7.37
C ILE A 209 -9.65 -3.23 -7.55
N GLY A 210 -9.12 -2.72 -8.71
CA GLY A 210 -8.88 -1.30 -8.96
C GLY A 210 -9.74 -0.64 -10.01
#